data_ee7497830510eaf29df332ebe6e7290e
#
_entry.id   ee7497830510eaf29df332ebe6e7290e
#
_cell.length_a   1.000
_cell.length_b   1.000
_cell.length_c   1.000
_cell.angle_alpha   90.00
_cell.angle_beta   90.00
_cell.angle_gamma   90.00
#
_symmetry.space_group_name_H-M   'P 1'
#
loop_
_entity.id
_entity.type
_entity.pdbx_description
1 polymer ?
#
loop_
_entity_poly.entity_id
_entity_poly.type
_entity_poly.pdbx_seq_one_letter_code
_entity_poly.pdbx_strand_id
1 'polypeptide(L)'
;MNYNGRPKCHSQNTTLPKMPKSLSDKKDIIYQQTQGAVAAFKFDARVASVFADMISRSVPGYQQILNLLPTLVRQYWVAGHSYYDLGCSLGAGMLAMAEGLNDKDCTIIGVDSSEAMLREAKPTLDLYAEQNKVNFELQHADIIDFAYRPAAMVLMNFTLQFIAVDKRDQLVS
;
A
#
# COMPACT_ATOMS: atom_id res chain seq x y z
N MET A 1 -40.14 10.38 34.13
CA MET A 1 -38.85 9.70 33.85
C MET A 1 -38.36 10.17 32.50
N ASN A 2 -37.43 11.14 32.49
CA ASN A 2 -36.92 11.73 31.26
C ASN A 2 -35.59 11.04 30.90
N TYR A 3 -35.55 10.31 29.80
CA TYR A 3 -34.34 9.82 29.18
C TYR A 3 -33.87 10.81 28.10
N ASN A 4 -32.97 11.72 28.47
CA ASN A 4 -32.19 12.53 27.52
C ASN A 4 -30.71 12.35 27.87
N GLY A 5 -30.03 11.46 27.13
CA GLY A 5 -28.62 11.25 27.21
C GLY A 5 -28.09 10.69 25.89
N ARG A 6 -28.02 11.51 24.84
CA ARG A 6 -27.23 11.17 23.66
C ARG A 6 -25.76 11.56 23.93
N PRO A 7 -24.80 10.64 23.80
CA PRO A 7 -23.41 11.03 23.87
C PRO A 7 -23.08 11.92 22.67
N LYS A 8 -22.48 13.08 22.95
CA LYS A 8 -21.93 13.98 21.92
C LYS A 8 -20.74 13.30 21.25
N CYS A 9 -20.90 12.95 19.99
CA CYS A 9 -19.81 12.56 19.13
C CYS A 9 -18.83 13.74 19.01
N HIS A 10 -17.67 13.63 19.65
CA HIS A 10 -16.58 14.56 19.40
C HIS A 10 -16.00 14.17 18.03
N SER A 11 -16.30 14.97 17.02
CA SER A 11 -15.59 14.92 15.73
C SER A 11 -14.15 15.37 15.96
N GLN A 12 -13.26 14.43 16.22
CA GLN A 12 -11.85 14.70 16.08
C GLN A 12 -11.58 14.78 14.57
N ASN A 13 -11.29 15.99 14.10
CA ASN A 13 -10.72 16.23 12.78
C ASN A 13 -9.35 15.55 12.73
N THR A 14 -9.32 14.27 12.39
CA THR A 14 -8.08 13.56 12.09
C THR A 14 -7.65 13.99 10.70
N THR A 15 -6.85 15.02 10.65
CA THR A 15 -6.13 15.39 9.42
C THR A 15 -5.17 14.25 9.11
N LEU A 16 -5.36 13.58 7.98
CA LEU A 16 -4.45 12.55 7.48
C LEU A 16 -2.99 13.04 7.60
N PRO A 17 -2.06 12.22 8.07
CA PRO A 17 -0.66 12.56 8.05
C PRO A 17 -0.26 12.86 6.61
N LYS A 18 0.18 14.10 6.36
CA LYS A 18 0.74 14.48 5.05
C LYS A 18 1.94 13.58 4.81
N MET A 19 1.93 12.88 3.68
CA MET A 19 3.11 12.16 3.19
C MET A 19 4.35 13.06 3.35
N PRO A 20 5.48 12.52 3.82
CA PRO A 20 6.69 13.30 4.01
C PRO A 20 7.02 14.05 2.72
N LYS A 21 7.24 15.35 2.81
CA LYS A 21 7.50 16.26 1.68
C LYS A 21 8.63 15.80 0.75
N SER A 22 9.51 14.94 1.24
CA SER A 22 10.65 14.42 0.46
C SER A 22 10.26 13.48 -0.69
N LEU A 23 9.08 12.82 -0.63
CA LEU A 23 8.58 11.96 -1.70
C LEU A 23 7.73 12.72 -2.74
N SER A 24 7.12 13.86 -2.36
CA SER A 24 6.25 14.64 -3.25
C SER A 24 7.00 15.60 -4.18
N ASP A 25 8.28 15.88 -3.92
CA ASP A 25 9.02 16.93 -4.63
C ASP A 25 9.77 16.44 -5.88
N LYS A 26 9.83 15.12 -6.12
CA LYS A 26 10.44 14.58 -7.34
C LYS A 26 9.40 14.47 -8.46
N LYS A 27 9.42 15.43 -9.38
CA LYS A 27 8.52 15.45 -10.55
C LYS A 27 8.91 14.36 -11.55
N ASP A 28 7.91 13.61 -12.03
CA ASP A 28 8.10 12.61 -13.09
C ASP A 28 8.35 13.29 -14.46
N ILE A 29 9.55 13.08 -14.98
CA ILE A 29 9.96 13.53 -16.33
C ILE A 29 10.37 12.36 -17.25
N ILE A 30 10.18 11.10 -16.80
CA ILE A 30 10.67 9.90 -17.51
C ILE A 30 10.09 9.79 -18.91
N TYR A 31 8.83 10.18 -19.10
CA TYR A 31 8.13 10.12 -20.39
C TYR A 31 8.32 11.35 -21.28
N GLN A 32 9.06 12.36 -20.83
CA GLN A 32 9.38 13.54 -21.67
C GLN A 32 10.51 13.25 -22.68
N GLN A 33 11.26 12.17 -22.50
CA GLN A 33 12.26 11.72 -23.45
C GLN A 33 11.66 10.65 -24.36
N THR A 34 11.65 10.89 -25.67
CA THR A 34 11.22 9.93 -26.70
C THR A 34 12.10 8.69 -26.62
N GLN A 35 11.61 7.62 -26.01
CA GLN A 35 12.31 6.32 -26.01
C GLN A 35 11.81 5.53 -27.22
N GLY A 36 12.76 5.10 -28.07
CA GLY A 36 12.45 4.17 -29.14
C GLY A 36 11.98 2.82 -28.56
N ALA A 37 11.05 2.16 -29.25
CA ALA A 37 10.40 0.88 -28.95
C ALA A 37 9.88 0.75 -27.50
N VAL A 38 8.58 0.56 -27.34
CA VAL A 38 7.93 0.36 -26.03
C VAL A 38 8.50 -0.90 -25.39
N ALA A 39 9.58 -0.76 -24.61
CA ALA A 39 10.07 -1.82 -23.75
C ALA A 39 9.04 -2.07 -22.65
N ALA A 40 8.88 -3.32 -22.20
CA ALA A 40 8.05 -3.66 -21.06
C ALA A 40 8.39 -2.73 -19.87
N PHE A 41 7.38 -2.16 -19.23
CA PHE A 41 7.55 -1.25 -18.10
C PHE A 41 8.35 -1.93 -16.99
N LYS A 42 9.47 -1.33 -16.58
CA LYS A 42 10.32 -1.86 -15.52
C LYS A 42 10.28 -0.96 -14.29
N PHE A 43 9.96 -1.55 -13.16
CA PHE A 43 9.99 -0.88 -11.84
C PHE A 43 11.44 -0.81 -11.31
N ASP A 44 12.29 -0.06 -12.01
CA ASP A 44 13.70 0.16 -11.62
C ASP A 44 13.86 1.34 -10.63
N ALA A 45 15.09 1.64 -10.23
CA ALA A 45 15.39 2.70 -9.27
C ALA A 45 14.98 4.11 -9.77
N ARG A 46 14.95 4.35 -11.09
CA ARG A 46 14.51 5.63 -11.67
C ARG A 46 13.00 5.78 -11.52
N VAL A 47 12.26 4.71 -11.81
CA VAL A 47 10.80 4.68 -11.63
C VAL A 47 10.47 4.79 -10.15
N ALA A 48 11.13 4.04 -9.28
CA ALA A 48 10.89 4.09 -7.83
C ALA A 48 11.00 5.52 -7.28
N SER A 49 11.99 6.29 -7.74
CA SER A 49 12.23 7.66 -7.25
C SER A 49 11.13 8.68 -7.58
N VAL A 50 10.28 8.42 -8.59
CA VAL A 50 9.21 9.32 -9.05
C VAL A 50 7.82 8.68 -9.01
N PHE A 51 7.74 7.42 -8.58
CA PHE A 51 6.53 6.61 -8.67
C PHE A 51 5.32 7.25 -7.97
N ALA A 52 5.53 7.83 -6.78
CA ALA A 52 4.46 8.46 -6.02
C ALA A 52 3.81 9.63 -6.78
N ASP A 53 4.62 10.48 -7.44
CA ASP A 53 4.11 11.57 -8.29
C ASP A 53 3.43 11.00 -9.54
N MET A 54 4.04 10.02 -10.18
CA MET A 54 3.52 9.39 -11.39
C MET A 54 2.13 8.76 -11.14
N ILE A 55 1.97 7.92 -10.13
CA ILE A 55 0.71 7.21 -9.87
C ILE A 55 -0.41 8.16 -9.43
N SER A 56 -0.08 9.18 -8.62
CA SER A 56 -1.06 10.16 -8.18
C SER A 56 -1.65 10.99 -9.33
N ARG A 57 -0.87 11.22 -10.37
CA ARG A 57 -1.27 11.97 -11.57
C ARG A 57 -1.89 11.11 -12.66
N SER A 58 -1.49 9.83 -12.74
CA SER A 58 -1.87 8.94 -13.85
C SER A 58 -3.07 8.06 -13.55
N VAL A 59 -3.39 7.84 -12.28
CA VAL A 59 -4.47 6.92 -11.87
C VAL A 59 -5.59 7.69 -11.15
N PRO A 60 -6.67 8.04 -11.88
CA PRO A 60 -7.83 8.67 -11.26
C PRO A 60 -8.40 7.79 -10.15
N GLY A 61 -8.71 8.38 -8.99
CA GLY A 61 -9.28 7.64 -7.86
C GLY A 61 -8.27 6.88 -6.99
N TYR A 62 -6.99 6.91 -7.28
CA TYR A 62 -5.97 6.22 -6.48
C TYR A 62 -6.03 6.61 -5.00
N GLN A 63 -6.08 7.91 -4.71
CA GLN A 63 -6.17 8.40 -3.32
C GLN A 63 -7.47 8.00 -2.63
N GLN A 64 -8.59 7.93 -3.37
CA GLN A 64 -9.87 7.50 -2.82
C GLN A 64 -9.84 6.03 -2.39
N ILE A 65 -9.15 5.18 -3.16
CA ILE A 65 -8.93 3.78 -2.78
C ILE A 65 -8.13 3.69 -1.49
N LEU A 66 -6.99 4.41 -1.40
CA LEU A 66 -6.19 4.44 -0.18
C LEU A 66 -7.00 4.93 1.04
N ASN A 67 -7.82 5.96 0.88
CA ASN A 67 -8.66 6.50 1.95
C ASN A 67 -9.76 5.53 2.42
N LEU A 68 -10.17 4.58 1.59
CA LEU A 68 -11.16 3.56 1.94
C LEU A 68 -10.57 2.41 2.73
N LEU A 69 -9.30 2.06 2.49
CA LEU A 69 -8.63 0.90 3.09
C LEU A 69 -8.72 0.85 4.62
N PRO A 70 -8.48 1.94 5.38
CA PRO A 70 -8.60 1.90 6.84
C PRO A 70 -9.97 1.43 7.33
N THR A 71 -11.04 1.79 6.62
CA THR A 71 -12.40 1.36 6.98
C THR A 71 -12.62 -0.12 6.70
N LEU A 72 -12.18 -0.60 5.53
CA LEU A 72 -12.30 -2.00 5.15
C LEU A 72 -11.50 -2.90 6.10
N VAL A 73 -10.26 -2.52 6.41
CA VAL A 73 -9.39 -3.30 7.29
C VAL A 73 -9.96 -3.40 8.69
N ARG A 74 -10.52 -2.31 9.24
CA ARG A 74 -11.23 -2.36 10.54
C ARG A 74 -12.43 -3.29 10.53
N GLN A 75 -13.20 -3.27 9.44
CA GLN A 75 -14.40 -4.10 9.31
C GLN A 75 -14.07 -5.60 9.23
N TYR A 76 -12.99 -5.95 8.56
CA TYR A 76 -12.57 -7.35 8.33
C TYR A 76 -11.36 -7.76 9.19
N TRP A 77 -11.12 -7.07 10.29
CA TRP A 77 -10.03 -7.42 11.18
C TRP A 77 -10.23 -8.79 11.83
N VAL A 78 -9.18 -9.61 11.83
CA VAL A 78 -9.14 -10.92 12.47
C VAL A 78 -7.86 -11.03 13.29
N ALA A 79 -7.99 -11.34 14.58
CA ALA A 79 -6.84 -11.50 15.48
C ALA A 79 -5.91 -12.62 15.01
N GLY A 80 -4.60 -12.39 15.09
CA GLY A 80 -3.56 -13.36 14.74
C GLY A 80 -3.41 -13.68 13.25
N HIS A 81 -4.12 -12.97 12.37
CA HIS A 81 -3.98 -13.10 10.92
C HIS A 81 -3.12 -11.98 10.33
N SER A 82 -2.43 -12.32 9.24
CA SER A 82 -1.64 -11.36 8.47
C SER A 82 -2.51 -10.59 7.47
N TYR A 83 -1.98 -9.46 7.01
CA TYR A 83 -2.54 -8.64 5.95
C TYR A 83 -1.51 -8.52 4.85
N TYR A 84 -1.88 -8.75 3.61
CA TYR A 84 -0.96 -8.70 2.48
C TYR A 84 -1.24 -7.53 1.56
N ASP A 85 -0.16 -6.90 1.08
CA ASP A 85 -0.18 -5.96 -0.05
C ASP A 85 0.68 -6.55 -1.18
N LEU A 86 0.03 -7.08 -2.22
CA LEU A 86 0.68 -7.77 -3.33
C LEU A 86 0.97 -6.80 -4.47
N GLY A 87 2.25 -6.61 -4.77
CA GLY A 87 2.74 -5.52 -5.57
C GLY A 87 2.73 -4.22 -4.76
N CYS A 88 3.30 -4.27 -3.56
CA CYS A 88 3.21 -3.18 -2.58
C CYS A 88 3.95 -1.91 -2.99
N SER A 89 4.86 -1.99 -3.97
CA SER A 89 5.58 -0.84 -4.49
C SER A 89 6.24 -0.01 -3.37
N LEU A 90 5.91 1.28 -3.23
CA LEU A 90 6.40 2.16 -2.17
C LEU A 90 5.64 2.04 -0.83
N GLY A 91 4.77 1.03 -0.67
CA GLY A 91 4.09 0.75 0.58
C GLY A 91 2.89 1.64 0.91
N ALA A 92 2.34 2.39 -0.04
CA ALA A 92 1.19 3.26 0.22
C ALA A 92 -0.06 2.49 0.69
N GLY A 93 -0.31 1.30 0.12
CA GLY A 93 -1.37 0.40 0.57
C GLY A 93 -1.13 -0.12 1.98
N MET A 94 0.11 -0.49 2.29
CA MET A 94 0.52 -0.94 3.63
C MET A 94 0.26 0.14 4.69
N LEU A 95 0.66 1.39 4.43
CA LEU A 95 0.42 2.52 5.33
C LEU A 95 -1.07 2.78 5.54
N ALA A 96 -1.86 2.74 4.47
CA ALA A 96 -3.31 2.92 4.56
C ALA A 96 -3.99 1.79 5.36
N MET A 97 -3.55 0.53 5.19
CA MET A 97 -4.01 -0.59 6.03
C MET A 97 -3.63 -0.38 7.50
N ALA A 98 -2.41 0.07 7.77
CA ALA A 98 -1.91 0.32 9.13
C ALA A 98 -2.77 1.35 9.89
N GLU A 99 -3.25 2.40 9.24
CA GLU A 99 -4.19 3.36 9.84
C GLU A 99 -5.49 2.71 10.35
N GLY A 100 -5.92 1.65 9.67
CA GLY A 100 -7.10 0.87 10.08
C GLY A 100 -6.83 -0.13 11.21
N LEU A 101 -5.59 -0.50 11.40
CA LEU A 101 -5.14 -1.54 12.35
C LEU A 101 -4.47 -0.97 13.60
N ASN A 102 -4.53 0.34 13.82
CA ASN A 102 -4.01 0.97 15.02
C ASN A 102 -4.49 0.22 16.26
N ASP A 103 -3.58 -0.07 17.18
CA ASP A 103 -3.81 -0.84 18.41
C ASP A 103 -4.12 -2.34 18.21
N LYS A 104 -3.93 -2.87 17.01
CA LYS A 104 -4.12 -4.30 16.72
C LYS A 104 -2.78 -5.01 16.62
N ASP A 105 -2.70 -6.16 17.26
CA ASP A 105 -1.55 -7.06 17.10
C ASP A 105 -1.70 -7.82 15.78
N CYS A 106 -1.01 -7.35 14.76
CA CYS A 106 -1.03 -7.92 13.42
C CYS A 106 0.23 -7.53 12.64
N THR A 107 0.50 -8.30 11.59
CA THR A 107 1.61 -8.02 10.66
C THR A 107 1.05 -7.69 9.29
N ILE A 108 1.54 -6.61 8.70
CA ILE A 108 1.26 -6.22 7.32
C ILE A 108 2.47 -6.61 6.47
N ILE A 109 2.25 -7.48 5.49
CA ILE A 109 3.29 -8.06 4.65
C ILE A 109 3.17 -7.48 3.26
N GLY A 110 4.17 -6.72 2.83
CA GLY A 110 4.28 -6.21 1.47
C GLY A 110 5.15 -7.16 0.63
N VAL A 111 4.62 -7.61 -0.48
CA VAL A 111 5.35 -8.45 -1.45
C VAL A 111 5.52 -7.69 -2.75
N ASP A 112 6.74 -7.57 -3.24
CA ASP A 112 7.02 -6.95 -4.55
C ASP A 112 8.21 -7.62 -5.22
N SER A 113 8.16 -7.74 -6.53
CA SER A 113 9.25 -8.29 -7.35
C SER A 113 10.37 -7.28 -7.64
N SER A 114 10.16 -6.01 -7.29
CA SER A 114 11.15 -4.94 -7.46
C SER A 114 11.87 -4.63 -6.16
N GLU A 115 13.13 -5.08 -6.04
CA GLU A 115 13.99 -4.73 -4.93
C GLU A 115 14.17 -3.20 -4.79
N ALA A 116 14.16 -2.47 -5.91
CA ALA A 116 14.29 -1.02 -5.90
C ALA A 116 13.09 -0.34 -5.23
N MET A 117 11.87 -0.83 -5.47
CA MET A 117 10.67 -0.34 -4.80
C MET A 117 10.73 -0.61 -3.31
N LEU A 118 11.04 -1.84 -2.90
CA LEU A 118 11.12 -2.22 -1.49
C LEU A 118 12.18 -1.42 -0.73
N ARG A 119 13.34 -1.18 -1.34
CA ARG A 119 14.40 -0.36 -0.74
C ARG A 119 13.96 1.09 -0.53
N GLU A 120 13.20 1.66 -1.46
CA GLU A 120 12.67 3.03 -1.33
C GLU A 120 11.50 3.11 -0.34
N ALA A 121 10.69 2.06 -0.23
CA ALA A 121 9.57 1.97 0.73
C ALA A 121 10.04 1.87 2.18
N LYS A 122 11.11 1.11 2.43
CA LYS A 122 11.55 0.71 3.76
C LYS A 122 11.71 1.86 4.76
N PRO A 123 12.42 2.97 4.46
CA PRO A 123 12.60 4.06 5.43
C PRO A 123 11.28 4.68 5.92
N THR A 124 10.30 4.81 5.02
CA THR A 124 9.00 5.38 5.36
C THR A 124 8.18 4.44 6.24
N LEU A 125 8.21 3.14 5.94
CA LEU A 125 7.52 2.11 6.73
C LEU A 125 8.15 1.95 8.12
N ASP A 126 9.49 1.92 8.20
CA ASP A 126 10.21 1.85 9.48
C ASP A 126 9.85 3.03 10.39
N LEU A 127 9.88 4.25 9.85
CA LEU A 127 9.52 5.46 10.61
C LEU A 127 8.05 5.41 11.10
N TYR A 128 7.14 4.93 10.26
CA TYR A 128 5.74 4.78 10.65
C TYR A 128 5.57 3.71 11.74
N ALA A 129 6.27 2.58 11.62
CA ALA A 129 6.25 1.48 12.58
C ALA A 129 6.72 1.93 13.98
N GLU A 130 7.81 2.69 14.05
CA GLU A 130 8.33 3.25 15.29
C GLU A 130 7.32 4.16 16.02
N GLN A 131 6.56 4.94 15.26
CA GLN A 131 5.59 5.90 15.80
C GLN A 131 4.25 5.26 16.19
N ASN A 132 3.84 4.17 15.53
CA ASN A 132 2.48 3.64 15.62
C ASN A 132 2.40 2.17 16.09
N LYS A 133 3.51 1.54 16.49
CA LYS A 133 3.58 0.16 16.98
C LYS A 133 2.97 -0.87 16.02
N VAL A 134 3.15 -0.66 14.72
CA VAL A 134 2.72 -1.57 13.66
C VAL A 134 3.89 -2.41 13.20
N ASN A 135 3.67 -3.68 12.87
CA ASN A 135 4.69 -4.54 12.31
C ASN A 135 4.55 -4.63 10.80
N PHE A 136 5.61 -4.23 10.07
CA PHE A 136 5.72 -4.39 8.62
C PHE A 136 6.78 -5.41 8.27
N GLU A 137 6.45 -6.31 7.34
CA GLU A 137 7.40 -7.21 6.68
C GLU A 137 7.45 -6.91 5.18
N LEU A 138 8.64 -6.71 4.61
CA LEU A 138 8.84 -6.56 3.18
C LEU A 138 9.48 -7.83 2.62
N GLN A 139 8.88 -8.38 1.56
CA GLN A 139 9.29 -9.61 0.90
C GLN A 139 9.59 -9.35 -0.57
N HIS A 140 10.87 -9.56 -0.96
CA HIS A 140 11.27 -9.51 -2.36
C HIS A 140 10.97 -10.86 -3.00
N ALA A 141 9.84 -10.98 -3.69
CA ALA A 141 9.38 -12.21 -4.30
C ALA A 141 8.41 -11.98 -5.47
N ASP A 142 8.27 -12.98 -6.34
CA ASP A 142 7.14 -13.06 -7.26
C ASP A 142 5.89 -13.49 -6.47
N ILE A 143 4.81 -12.74 -6.60
CA ILE A 143 3.54 -13.01 -5.88
C ILE A 143 2.89 -14.34 -6.30
N ILE A 144 3.25 -14.90 -7.46
CA ILE A 144 2.72 -16.17 -7.94
C ILE A 144 3.34 -17.34 -7.18
N ASP A 145 4.64 -17.26 -6.91
CA ASP A 145 5.41 -18.34 -6.29
C ASP A 145 5.59 -18.14 -4.77
N PHE A 146 4.99 -17.08 -4.21
CA PHE A 146 5.13 -16.74 -2.79
C PHE A 146 4.34 -17.71 -1.90
N ALA A 147 4.95 -18.15 -0.81
CA ALA A 147 4.32 -19.02 0.18
C ALA A 147 3.46 -18.19 1.16
N TYR A 148 2.15 -18.18 0.96
CA TYR A 148 1.21 -17.44 1.78
C TYR A 148 0.89 -18.14 3.10
N ARG A 149 0.76 -17.35 4.17
CA ARG A 149 0.14 -17.76 5.44
C ARG A 149 -1.34 -17.35 5.45
N PRO A 150 -2.20 -17.93 6.30
CA PRO A 150 -3.56 -17.46 6.45
C PRO A 150 -3.65 -15.96 6.66
N ALA A 151 -4.50 -15.29 5.90
CA ALA A 151 -4.64 -13.86 5.90
C ALA A 151 -6.07 -13.41 6.21
N ALA A 152 -6.24 -12.29 6.90
CA ALA A 152 -7.52 -11.63 7.08
C ALA A 152 -7.92 -10.83 5.83
N MET A 153 -6.92 -10.26 5.15
CA MET A 153 -7.13 -9.47 3.93
C MET A 153 -5.91 -9.56 3.01
N VAL A 154 -6.18 -9.60 1.72
CA VAL A 154 -5.18 -9.47 0.67
C VAL A 154 -5.56 -8.26 -0.20
N LEU A 155 -4.68 -7.27 -0.25
CA LEU A 155 -4.77 -6.14 -1.17
C LEU A 155 -3.96 -6.42 -2.41
N MET A 156 -4.54 -6.17 -3.58
CA MET A 156 -3.88 -6.22 -4.89
C MET A 156 -4.30 -4.99 -5.70
N ASN A 157 -3.70 -3.85 -5.36
CA ASN A 157 -4.11 -2.57 -5.91
C ASN A 157 -3.33 -2.24 -7.19
N PHE A 158 -4.00 -2.32 -8.35
CA PHE A 158 -3.42 -2.11 -9.69
C PHE A 158 -2.27 -3.07 -10.05
N THR A 159 -2.13 -4.21 -9.39
CA THR A 159 -1.04 -5.18 -9.61
C THR A 159 -1.37 -6.19 -10.71
N LEU A 160 -2.62 -6.67 -10.72
CA LEU A 160 -3.03 -7.78 -11.61
C LEU A 160 -2.77 -7.48 -13.10
N GLN A 161 -2.81 -6.23 -13.51
CA GLN A 161 -2.54 -5.82 -14.90
C GLN A 161 -1.11 -6.11 -15.36
N PHE A 162 -0.16 -6.26 -14.44
CA PHE A 162 1.24 -6.59 -14.72
C PHE A 162 1.52 -8.09 -14.70
N ILE A 163 0.56 -8.90 -14.30
CA ILE A 163 0.65 -10.35 -14.31
C ILE A 163 0.25 -10.90 -15.68
N ALA A 164 1.04 -11.81 -16.23
CA ALA A 164 0.73 -12.49 -17.47
C ALA A 164 -0.64 -13.18 -17.39
N VAL A 165 -1.46 -13.06 -18.43
CA VAL A 165 -2.87 -13.49 -18.40
C VAL A 165 -3.01 -14.96 -18.04
N ASP A 166 -2.13 -15.80 -18.58
CA ASP A 166 -2.08 -17.24 -18.33
C ASP A 166 -1.68 -17.64 -16.90
N LYS A 167 -1.14 -16.69 -16.12
CA LYS A 167 -0.75 -16.92 -14.72
C LYS A 167 -1.73 -16.35 -13.69
N ARG A 168 -2.75 -15.57 -14.13
CA ARG A 168 -3.66 -14.91 -13.20
C ARG A 168 -4.54 -15.88 -12.43
N ASP A 169 -4.96 -16.97 -13.06
CA ASP A 169 -5.78 -18.00 -12.42
C ASP A 169 -5.01 -18.72 -11.30
N GLN A 170 -3.70 -18.90 -11.46
CA GLN A 170 -2.84 -19.49 -10.43
C GLN A 170 -2.75 -18.62 -9.17
N LEU A 171 -2.82 -17.28 -9.32
CA LEU A 171 -2.73 -16.34 -8.21
C LEU A 171 -4.02 -16.27 -7.39
N VAL A 172 -5.19 -16.56 -7.98
CA VAL A 172 -6.50 -16.42 -7.33
C VAL A 172 -7.16 -17.75 -6.99
N SER A 173 -6.50 -18.88 -7.27
CA SER A 173 -6.96 -20.22 -6.93
C SER A 173 -6.50 -20.66 -5.56
#